data_b8eba7c75e247d517cfc3d47fcafbda5
#
_entry.id   b8eba7c75e247d517cfc3d47fcafbda5
#
_cell.length_a   1.000
_cell.length_b   1.000
_cell.length_c   1.000
_cell.angle_alpha   90.00
_cell.angle_beta   90.00
_cell.angle_gamma   90.00
#
_symmetry.space_group_name_H-M   'P 1'
#
loop_
_entity.id
_entity.type
_entity.pdbx_description
1 polymer ?
#
loop_
_entity_poly.entity_id
_entity_poly.type
_entity_poly.pdbx_seq_one_letter_code
_entity_poly.pdbx_strand_id
1 'polypeptide(L)'
;MRILLEKSDTFGAIASLLCMVHCILTPFVIFALQAYAVNGYEINPFWWQNLDFILLLISLISVAYSAKNSSKKIMKLALWSCWAILSILILNEKFHLLSFPEIGTYISSLSLAGFHVYNLKYCQCASCECSPDNK
;
A
#
# COMPACT_ATOMS: atom_id res chain seq x y z
N MET A 1 23.01 -7.38 3.78
CA MET A 1 22.06 -6.30 4.15
C MET A 1 21.47 -5.53 2.96
N ARG A 2 22.24 -5.21 1.92
CA ARG A 2 21.73 -4.50 0.72
C ARG A 2 20.53 -5.19 0.04
N ILE A 3 20.59 -6.50 -0.13
CA ILE A 3 19.55 -7.31 -0.78
C ILE A 3 18.21 -7.29 -0.01
N LEU A 4 18.24 -7.22 1.31
CA LEU A 4 17.02 -7.16 2.13
C LEU A 4 16.34 -5.78 2.07
N LEU A 5 17.12 -4.71 1.88
CA LEU A 5 16.64 -3.34 1.79
C LEU A 5 15.95 -3.07 0.46
N GLU A 6 16.59 -3.51 -0.62
CA GLU A 6 16.02 -3.42 -1.97
C GLU A 6 14.72 -4.25 -2.08
N LYS A 7 14.69 -5.42 -1.44
CA LYS A 7 13.49 -6.26 -1.36
C LYS A 7 12.37 -5.60 -0.56
N SER A 8 12.65 -4.87 0.53
CA SER A 8 11.63 -4.24 1.37
C SER A 8 10.80 -3.20 0.60
N ASP A 9 11.45 -2.30 -0.15
CA ASP A 9 10.74 -1.31 -0.96
C ASP A 9 9.98 -1.95 -2.13
N THR A 10 10.55 -2.99 -2.72
CA THR A 10 9.87 -3.76 -3.76
C THR A 10 8.62 -4.44 -3.21
N PHE A 11 8.70 -5.06 -2.04
CA PHE A 11 7.53 -5.66 -1.38
C PHE A 11 6.49 -4.60 -1.01
N GLY A 12 6.90 -3.43 -0.53
CA GLY A 12 6.01 -2.33 -0.22
C GLY A 12 5.27 -1.79 -1.46
N ALA A 13 5.98 -1.62 -2.56
CA ALA A 13 5.38 -1.20 -3.82
C ALA A 13 4.39 -2.24 -4.35
N ILE A 14 4.75 -3.53 -4.34
CA ILE A 14 3.87 -4.62 -4.77
C ILE A 14 2.64 -4.70 -3.87
N ALA A 15 2.80 -4.68 -2.54
CA ALA A 15 1.67 -4.74 -1.61
C ALA A 15 0.70 -3.56 -1.80
N SER A 16 1.22 -2.35 -2.03
CA SER A 16 0.39 -1.16 -2.30
C SER A 16 -0.36 -1.25 -3.63
N LEU A 17 0.27 -1.77 -4.67
CA LEU A 17 -0.39 -2.01 -5.96
C LEU A 17 -1.45 -3.12 -5.85
N LEU A 18 -1.17 -4.20 -5.13
CA LEU A 18 -2.13 -5.28 -4.89
C LEU A 18 -3.33 -4.77 -4.08
N CYS A 19 -3.12 -3.91 -3.11
CA CYS A 19 -4.20 -3.26 -2.37
C CYS A 19 -5.10 -2.45 -3.31
N MET A 20 -4.53 -1.65 -4.20
CA MET A 20 -5.30 -0.89 -5.20
C MET A 20 -6.10 -1.82 -6.13
N VAL A 21 -5.48 -2.87 -6.66
CA VAL A 21 -6.14 -3.85 -7.53
C VAL A 21 -7.27 -4.56 -6.78
N HIS A 22 -7.04 -4.97 -5.53
CA HIS A 22 -8.06 -5.60 -4.69
C HIS A 22 -9.27 -4.67 -4.48
N CYS A 23 -9.05 -3.41 -4.14
CA CYS A 23 -10.13 -2.43 -3.97
C CYS A 23 -10.93 -2.23 -5.26
N ILE A 24 -10.27 -2.14 -6.42
CA ILE A 24 -10.95 -1.99 -7.72
C ILE A 24 -11.75 -3.26 -8.07
N LEU A 25 -11.24 -4.44 -7.76
CA LEU A 25 -11.91 -5.72 -8.08
C LEU A 25 -13.06 -6.04 -7.13
N THR A 26 -13.04 -5.52 -5.92
CA THR A 26 -14.04 -5.84 -4.88
C THR A 26 -15.49 -5.65 -5.35
N PRO A 27 -15.90 -4.51 -5.94
CA PRO A 27 -17.28 -4.35 -6.40
C PRO A 27 -17.65 -5.37 -7.51
N PHE A 28 -16.72 -5.69 -8.39
CA PHE A 28 -16.96 -6.67 -9.46
C PHE A 28 -17.09 -8.10 -8.93
N VAL A 29 -16.24 -8.47 -7.96
CA VAL A 29 -16.30 -9.79 -7.32
C VAL A 29 -17.60 -9.95 -6.56
N ILE A 30 -18.01 -8.95 -5.78
CA ILE A 30 -19.26 -8.99 -5.03
C ILE A 30 -20.45 -9.09 -6.00
N PHE A 31 -20.48 -8.30 -7.06
CA PHE A 31 -21.54 -8.34 -8.07
C PHE A 31 -21.60 -9.71 -8.77
N ALA A 32 -20.46 -10.29 -9.16
CA ALA A 32 -20.40 -11.59 -9.77
C ALA A 32 -20.90 -12.69 -8.82
N LEU A 33 -20.47 -12.66 -7.55
CA LEU A 33 -20.92 -13.63 -6.55
C LEU A 33 -22.43 -13.53 -6.28
N GLN A 34 -22.99 -12.34 -6.24
CA GLN A 34 -24.44 -12.14 -6.08
C GLN A 34 -25.23 -12.64 -7.30
N ALA A 35 -24.68 -12.49 -8.52
CA ALA A 35 -25.31 -13.02 -9.73
C ALA A 35 -25.34 -14.55 -9.75
N TYR A 36 -24.41 -15.23 -9.08
CA TYR A 36 -24.38 -16.70 -8.94
C TYR A 36 -25.18 -17.21 -7.72
N ALA A 37 -25.57 -16.34 -6.81
CA ALA A 37 -26.37 -16.70 -5.63
C ALA A 37 -27.83 -16.95 -5.99
N VAL A 38 -28.12 -18.10 -6.58
CA VAL A 38 -29.45 -18.50 -7.09
C VAL A 38 -30.50 -18.66 -5.99
N ASN A 39 -30.09 -18.72 -4.71
CA ASN A 39 -30.96 -19.03 -3.56
C ASN A 39 -30.93 -17.99 -2.42
N GLY A 40 -30.59 -16.75 -2.69
CA GLY A 40 -30.64 -15.68 -1.68
C GLY A 40 -29.57 -15.78 -0.56
N TYR A 41 -28.57 -16.62 -0.73
CA TYR A 41 -27.41 -16.65 0.16
C TYR A 41 -26.45 -15.53 -0.24
N GLU A 42 -26.23 -14.58 0.64
CA GLU A 42 -25.15 -13.60 0.48
C GLU A 42 -23.79 -14.32 0.57
N ILE A 43 -23.18 -14.55 -0.57
CA ILE A 43 -21.83 -15.14 -0.62
C ILE A 43 -20.84 -13.98 -0.49
N ASN A 44 -20.44 -13.71 0.74
CA ASN A 44 -19.40 -12.73 1.01
C ASN A 44 -18.20 -13.47 1.62
N PRO A 45 -17.18 -13.84 0.83
CA PRO A 45 -16.10 -14.66 1.33
C PRO A 45 -15.26 -13.90 2.36
N PHE A 46 -15.27 -14.39 3.58
CA PHE A 46 -14.56 -13.81 4.72
C PHE A 46 -13.06 -13.55 4.42
N TRP A 47 -12.41 -14.43 3.68
CA TRP A 47 -11.01 -14.28 3.29
C TRP A 47 -10.79 -13.09 2.36
N TRP A 48 -11.70 -12.82 1.44
CA TRP A 48 -11.63 -11.66 0.55
C TRP A 48 -11.70 -10.34 1.32
N GLN A 49 -12.64 -10.25 2.25
CA GLN A 49 -12.82 -9.05 3.08
C GLN A 49 -11.62 -8.76 3.99
N ASN A 50 -10.85 -9.77 4.37
CA ASN A 50 -9.71 -9.60 5.27
C ASN A 50 -8.37 -9.45 4.54
N LEU A 51 -8.36 -9.58 3.21
CA LEU A 51 -7.16 -9.40 2.39
C LEU A 51 -6.54 -8.01 2.57
N ASP A 52 -7.36 -6.97 2.71
CA ASP A 52 -6.88 -5.60 2.92
C ASP A 52 -6.04 -5.47 4.18
N PHE A 53 -6.41 -6.14 5.26
CA PHE A 53 -5.63 -6.12 6.51
C PHE A 53 -4.29 -6.83 6.36
N ILE A 54 -4.24 -7.91 5.61
CA ILE A 54 -2.98 -8.63 5.33
C ILE A 54 -2.06 -7.76 4.50
N LEU A 55 -2.58 -7.15 3.44
CA LEU A 55 -1.82 -6.24 2.58
C LEU A 55 -1.34 -5.01 3.35
N LEU A 56 -2.18 -4.49 4.25
CA LEU A 56 -1.87 -3.35 5.11
C LEU A 56 -0.76 -3.68 6.11
N LEU A 57 -0.74 -4.88 6.69
CA LEU A 57 0.34 -5.35 7.57
C LEU A 57 1.66 -5.53 6.79
N ILE A 58 1.62 -6.11 5.60
CA ILE A 58 2.80 -6.25 4.76
C ILE A 58 3.36 -4.88 4.40
N SER A 59 2.49 -3.94 4.02
CA SER A 59 2.90 -2.57 3.71
C SER A 59 3.45 -1.83 4.93
N LEU A 60 2.90 -2.05 6.14
CA LEU A 60 3.43 -1.49 7.39
C LEU A 60 4.88 -1.92 7.63
N ILE A 61 5.14 -3.23 7.54
CA ILE A 61 6.47 -3.77 7.70
C ILE A 61 7.43 -3.15 6.67
N SER A 62 6.99 -3.06 5.42
CA SER A 62 7.77 -2.48 4.34
C SER A 62 8.07 -0.99 4.58
N VAL A 63 7.07 -0.20 5.00
CA VAL A 63 7.24 1.22 5.35
C VAL A 63 8.21 1.39 6.51
N ALA A 64 8.10 0.57 7.56
CA ALA A 64 8.98 0.64 8.72
C ALA A 64 10.45 0.38 8.33
N TYR A 65 10.70 -0.65 7.54
CA TYR A 65 12.05 -0.95 7.04
C TYR A 65 12.56 0.12 6.06
N SER A 66 11.73 0.55 5.14
CA SER A 66 12.03 1.56 4.14
C SER A 66 12.37 2.91 4.79
N ALA A 67 11.53 3.36 5.73
CA ALA A 67 11.74 4.59 6.46
C ALA A 67 13.00 4.54 7.34
N LYS A 68 13.31 3.40 7.96
CA LYS A 68 14.52 3.23 8.76
C LYS A 68 15.78 3.43 7.92
N ASN A 69 15.77 2.96 6.70
CA ASN A 69 16.94 2.92 5.83
C ASN A 69 17.00 4.05 4.78
N SER A 70 15.99 4.90 4.71
CA SER A 70 15.98 6.06 3.83
C SER A 70 16.94 7.13 4.34
N SER A 71 17.70 7.74 3.43
CA SER A 71 18.64 8.83 3.75
C SER A 71 17.94 10.18 3.96
N LYS A 72 16.73 10.35 3.39
CA LYS A 72 16.02 11.62 3.42
C LYS A 72 14.91 11.63 4.47
N LYS A 73 14.95 12.58 5.42
CA LYS A 73 13.92 12.75 6.45
C LYS A 73 12.51 12.98 5.88
N ILE A 74 12.41 13.75 4.79
CA ILE A 74 11.15 14.03 4.09
C ILE A 74 10.53 12.74 3.56
N MET A 75 11.35 11.84 3.02
CA MET A 75 10.87 10.56 2.49
C MET A 75 10.32 9.64 3.58
N LYS A 76 10.98 9.62 4.75
CA LYS A 76 10.46 8.90 5.93
C LYS A 76 9.08 9.40 6.33
N LEU A 77 8.92 10.73 6.39
CA LEU A 77 7.65 11.35 6.74
C LEU A 77 6.59 11.06 5.68
N ALA A 78 6.93 11.16 4.39
CA ALA A 78 6.00 10.89 3.29
C ALA A 78 5.48 9.45 3.31
N LEU A 79 6.37 8.46 3.52
CA LEU A 79 5.98 7.04 3.63
C LEU A 79 5.02 6.81 4.81
N TRP A 80 5.36 7.32 5.99
CA TRP A 80 4.53 7.16 7.18
C TRP A 80 3.17 7.87 7.06
N SER A 81 3.17 9.11 6.53
CA SER A 81 1.92 9.87 6.33
C SER A 81 1.01 9.21 5.31
N CYS A 82 1.56 8.76 4.19
CA CYS A 82 0.79 8.11 3.15
C CYS A 82 0.21 6.78 3.63
N TRP A 83 1.01 5.98 4.36
CA TRP A 83 0.54 4.73 4.96
C TRP A 83 -0.56 4.98 6.01
N ALA A 84 -0.42 6.00 6.86
CA ALA A 84 -1.42 6.34 7.86
C ALA A 84 -2.75 6.76 7.22
N ILE A 85 -2.70 7.59 6.17
CA ILE A 85 -3.89 8.00 5.41
C ILE A 85 -4.57 6.77 4.78
N LEU A 86 -3.80 5.90 4.12
CA LEU A 86 -4.33 4.67 3.52
C LEU A 86 -5.00 3.78 4.59
N SER A 87 -4.37 3.62 5.75
CA SER A 87 -4.92 2.82 6.86
C SER A 87 -6.25 3.39 7.36
N ILE A 88 -6.32 4.71 7.54
CA ILE A 88 -7.55 5.38 7.98
C ILE A 88 -8.67 5.20 6.95
N LEU A 89 -8.37 5.33 5.66
CA LEU A 89 -9.36 5.16 4.60
C LEU A 89 -9.89 3.72 4.54
N ILE A 90 -9.02 2.71 4.61
CA ILE A 90 -9.41 1.30 4.62
C ILE A 90 -10.26 0.97 5.87
N LEU A 91 -9.86 1.46 7.05
CA LEU A 91 -10.64 1.27 8.27
C LEU A 91 -11.99 1.98 8.20
N ASN A 92 -12.01 3.20 7.67
CA ASN A 92 -13.25 3.93 7.46
C ASN A 92 -14.22 3.20 6.53
N GLU A 93 -13.73 2.66 5.43
CA GLU A 93 -14.52 1.87 4.48
C GLU A 93 -15.06 0.59 5.15
N LYS A 94 -14.25 -0.09 5.94
CA LYS A 94 -14.64 -1.32 6.64
C LYS A 94 -15.69 -1.09 7.72
N PHE A 95 -15.60 0.01 8.46
CA PHE A 95 -16.52 0.35 9.56
C PHE A 95 -17.66 1.26 9.13
N HIS A 96 -17.72 1.69 7.88
CA HIS A 96 -18.72 2.60 7.34
C HIS A 96 -18.92 3.87 8.19
N LEU A 97 -17.82 4.42 8.72
CA LEU A 97 -17.85 5.56 9.64
C LEU A 97 -18.24 6.86 8.93
N LEU A 98 -17.70 7.06 7.74
CA LEU A 98 -17.90 8.27 6.94
C LEU A 98 -18.01 7.89 5.46
N SER A 99 -18.88 8.57 4.71
CA SER A 99 -19.04 8.37 3.27
C SER A 99 -17.92 9.07 2.47
N PHE A 100 -16.69 8.57 2.57
CA PHE A 100 -15.61 9.03 1.70
C PHE A 100 -15.66 8.34 0.34
N PRO A 101 -15.32 9.06 -0.75
CA PRO A 101 -15.23 8.44 -2.06
C PRO A 101 -14.04 7.45 -2.11
N GLU A 102 -14.24 6.28 -2.67
CA GLU A 102 -13.24 5.22 -2.83
C GLU A 102 -11.97 5.69 -3.58
N ILE A 103 -12.08 6.76 -4.36
CA ILE A 103 -10.95 7.34 -5.09
C ILE A 103 -9.80 7.75 -4.17
N GLY A 104 -10.11 8.09 -2.91
CA GLY A 104 -9.08 8.42 -1.90
C GLY A 104 -8.17 7.23 -1.61
N THR A 105 -8.73 6.03 -1.51
CA THR A 105 -7.98 4.79 -1.29
C THR A 105 -7.10 4.47 -2.50
N TYR A 106 -7.61 4.66 -3.73
CA TYR A 106 -6.81 4.45 -4.95
C TYR A 106 -5.64 5.42 -5.06
N ILE A 107 -5.86 6.71 -4.82
CA ILE A 107 -4.80 7.72 -4.86
C ILE A 107 -3.76 7.44 -3.78
N SER A 108 -4.18 7.11 -2.55
CA SER A 108 -3.27 6.84 -1.44
C SER A 108 -2.41 5.60 -1.67
N SER A 109 -3.00 4.51 -2.17
CA SER A 109 -2.26 3.27 -2.47
C SER A 109 -1.27 3.45 -3.63
N LEU A 110 -1.67 4.18 -4.69
CA LEU A 110 -0.78 4.50 -5.81
C LEU A 110 0.36 5.43 -5.38
N SER A 111 0.07 6.42 -4.54
CA SER A 111 1.09 7.32 -3.98
C SER A 111 2.10 6.57 -3.13
N LEU A 112 1.63 5.64 -2.28
CA LEU A 112 2.49 4.83 -1.44
C LEU A 112 3.40 3.93 -2.29
N ALA A 113 2.86 3.29 -3.33
CA ALA A 113 3.66 2.52 -4.29
C ALA A 113 4.72 3.40 -4.98
N GLY A 114 4.35 4.60 -5.42
CA GLY A 114 5.26 5.57 -6.02
C GLY A 114 6.38 6.00 -5.07
N PHE A 115 6.06 6.24 -3.79
CA PHE A 115 7.07 6.58 -2.78
C PHE A 115 8.03 5.43 -2.50
N HIS A 116 7.56 4.19 -2.47
CA HIS A 116 8.45 3.03 -2.34
C HIS A 116 9.40 2.91 -3.53
N VAL A 117 8.89 3.04 -4.76
CA VAL A 117 9.72 3.01 -5.97
C VAL A 117 10.71 4.17 -6.00
N TYR A 118 10.28 5.37 -5.62
CA TYR A 118 11.17 6.53 -5.54
C TYR A 118 12.25 6.34 -4.47
N ASN A 119 11.89 5.83 -3.29
CA ASN A 119 12.83 5.55 -2.21
C ASN A 119 13.87 4.51 -2.64
N LEU A 120 13.41 3.45 -3.32
CA LEU A 120 14.28 2.41 -3.86
C LEU A 120 15.32 2.98 -4.83
N LYS A 121 14.89 3.88 -5.72
CA LYS A 121 15.75 4.37 -6.80
C LYS A 121 16.68 5.52 -6.38
N TYR A 122 16.24 6.39 -5.47
CA TYR A 122 16.92 7.66 -5.21
C TYR A 122 17.33 7.90 -3.76
N CYS A 123 16.84 7.13 -2.80
CA CYS A 123 17.05 7.41 -1.38
C CYS A 123 17.79 6.30 -0.63
N GLN A 124 18.10 5.19 -1.25
CA GLN A 124 18.89 4.10 -0.66
C GLN A 124 20.37 4.25 -1.01
N CYS A 125 21.00 5.30 -0.53
CA CYS A 125 22.46 5.39 -0.56
C CYS A 125 23.04 4.61 0.64
N ALA A 126 23.28 3.33 0.47
CA ALA A 126 23.96 2.48 1.47
C ALA A 126 25.46 2.37 1.20
N SER A 127 26.11 3.42 0.72
CA SER A 127 27.56 3.60 0.80
C SER A 127 27.93 5.00 0.31
N CYS A 128 28.69 5.70 1.12
CA CYS A 128 29.41 6.93 0.86
C CYS A 128 30.08 6.92 -0.51
N GLU A 129 29.43 7.51 -1.49
CA GLU A 129 30.02 8.11 -2.67
C GLU A 129 28.89 8.72 -3.53
N CYS A 130 28.10 9.60 -2.88
CA CYS A 130 27.50 10.68 -3.64
C CYS A 130 28.61 11.72 -3.78
N SER A 131 29.50 11.51 -4.75
CA SER A 131 30.39 12.57 -5.22
C SER A 131 29.50 13.76 -5.63
N PRO A 132 29.67 14.92 -5.03
CA PRO A 132 29.05 16.13 -5.53
C PRO A 132 29.93 16.64 -6.68
N ASP A 133 29.88 15.99 -7.81
CA ASP A 133 30.49 16.55 -9.01
C ASP A 133 29.66 16.14 -10.23
N ASN A 134 28.99 17.06 -10.76
CA ASN A 134 29.14 17.82 -11.98
C ASN A 134 27.85 18.54 -12.39
N LYS A 135 27.96 19.89 -12.24
CA LYS A 135 27.52 20.93 -13.18
C LYS A 135 26.10 20.83 -13.78
#